data_b7df7785cee429003c059a95d00d0ace
#
_entry.id   b7df7785cee429003c059a95d00d0ace
#
_cell.length_a   1.000
_cell.length_b   1.000
_cell.length_c   1.000
_cell.angle_alpha   90.00
_cell.angle_beta   90.00
_cell.angle_gamma   90.00
#
_symmetry.space_group_name_H-M   'P 1'
#
loop_
_entity.id
_entity.type
_entity.pdbx_description
1 polymer ?
#
loop_
_entity_poly.entity_id
_entity_poly.type
_entity_poly.pdbx_seq_one_letter_code
_entity_poly.pdbx_strand_id
1 'polypeptide(L)'
;MKVLNLYGINDLRLDEREIPEPKENEVLLKIKACGICSSDEARVLKTGTYHFPTVPGHEFAGQIVKLGKNVKPELLNKKAAVFPLLPCNECTACKNEEYAMCSNYKYFGSRNDGGFSEYLTVPVWNLV
;
A
#
# COMPACT_ATOMS: atom_id res chain seq x y z
N MET A 1 -4.71 -3.15 -14.97
CA MET A 1 -5.55 -2.91 -13.79
C MET A 1 -5.94 -1.44 -13.71
N LYS A 2 -7.11 -1.15 -13.16
CA LYS A 2 -7.56 0.22 -12.91
C LYS A 2 -6.97 0.75 -11.60
N VAL A 3 -6.58 2.02 -11.60
CA VAL A 3 -6.06 2.73 -10.44
C VAL A 3 -6.59 4.16 -10.42
N LEU A 4 -6.79 4.75 -9.24
CA LEU A 4 -7.04 6.17 -9.09
C LEU A 4 -5.71 6.88 -8.79
N ASN A 5 -5.16 7.57 -9.77
CA ASN A 5 -3.92 8.34 -9.65
C ASN A 5 -4.19 9.79 -9.27
N LEU A 6 -3.55 10.28 -8.24
CA LEU A 6 -3.50 11.68 -7.88
C LEU A 6 -2.28 12.32 -8.56
N TYR A 7 -2.53 13.18 -9.55
CA TYR A 7 -1.49 13.90 -10.32
C TYR A 7 -1.15 15.27 -9.72
N GLY A 8 -1.99 15.76 -8.85
CA GLY A 8 -1.86 17.04 -8.16
C GLY A 8 -3.08 17.29 -7.29
N ILE A 9 -3.08 18.39 -6.55
CA ILE A 9 -4.24 18.79 -5.74
C ILE A 9 -5.45 18.99 -6.65
N ASN A 10 -6.58 18.38 -6.32
CA ASN A 10 -7.81 18.34 -7.12
C ASN A 10 -7.69 17.64 -8.49
N ASP A 11 -6.64 16.87 -8.72
CA ASP A 11 -6.41 16.18 -9.99
C ASP A 11 -6.30 14.65 -9.77
N LEU A 12 -7.41 14.01 -9.42
CA LEU A 12 -7.55 12.57 -9.27
C LEU A 12 -8.11 11.96 -10.56
N ARG A 13 -7.37 11.06 -11.20
CA ARG A 13 -7.72 10.44 -12.49
C ARG A 13 -7.81 8.94 -12.40
N LEU A 14 -8.75 8.36 -13.16
CA LEU A 14 -8.80 6.90 -13.38
C LEU A 14 -7.85 6.54 -14.51
N ASP A 15 -6.84 5.74 -14.20
CA ASP A 15 -5.84 5.26 -15.15
C ASP A 15 -5.85 3.73 -15.25
N GLU A 16 -5.17 3.23 -16.27
CA GLU A 16 -4.83 1.82 -16.41
C GLU A 16 -3.32 1.62 -16.26
N ARG A 17 -2.92 0.61 -15.45
CA ARG A 17 -1.54 0.19 -15.26
C ARG A 17 -1.41 -1.32 -15.42
N GLU A 18 -0.21 -1.81 -15.67
CA GLU A 18 0.09 -3.24 -15.58
C GLU A 18 -0.10 -3.74 -14.15
N ILE A 19 -0.49 -5.01 -14.00
CA ILE A 19 -0.57 -5.65 -12.69
C ILE A 19 0.87 -5.90 -12.20
N PRO A 20 1.25 -5.41 -11.01
CA PRO A 20 2.62 -5.56 -10.54
C PRO A 20 2.94 -7.01 -10.14
N GLU A 21 4.21 -7.38 -10.23
CA GLU A 21 4.71 -8.67 -9.78
C GLU A 21 5.24 -8.56 -8.34
N PRO A 22 4.84 -9.48 -7.44
CA PRO A 22 5.34 -9.48 -6.07
C PRO A 22 6.82 -9.88 -6.01
N LYS A 23 7.61 -9.16 -5.23
CA LYS A 23 9.00 -9.50 -4.92
C LYS A 23 9.07 -10.71 -3.99
N GLU A 24 10.28 -11.15 -3.65
CA GLU A 24 10.52 -12.40 -2.91
C GLU A 24 9.71 -12.55 -1.61
N ASN A 25 9.56 -11.49 -0.83
CA ASN A 25 8.85 -11.49 0.47
C ASN A 25 7.52 -10.71 0.41
N GLU A 26 6.94 -10.55 -0.78
CA GLU A 26 5.68 -9.85 -1.01
C GLU A 26 4.60 -10.80 -1.51
N VAL A 27 3.38 -10.38 -1.37
CA VAL A 27 2.21 -10.98 -2.01
C VAL A 27 1.59 -9.99 -2.98
N LEU A 28 0.90 -10.48 -4.00
CA LEU A 28 -0.04 -9.69 -4.79
C LEU A 28 -1.42 -9.81 -4.16
N LEU A 29 -1.93 -8.70 -3.67
CA LEU A 29 -3.26 -8.59 -3.10
C LEU A 29 -4.24 -8.07 -4.16
N LYS A 30 -5.30 -8.83 -4.45
CA LYS A 30 -6.47 -8.33 -5.19
C LYS A 30 -7.36 -7.59 -4.21
N ILE A 31 -7.37 -6.26 -4.30
CA ILE A 31 -8.10 -5.41 -3.37
C ILE A 31 -9.61 -5.61 -3.55
N LYS A 32 -10.32 -5.76 -2.45
CA LYS A 32 -11.78 -5.96 -2.41
C LYS A 32 -12.52 -4.81 -1.75
N ALA A 33 -11.84 -4.10 -0.87
CA ALA A 33 -12.35 -2.93 -0.20
C ALA A 33 -11.20 -2.00 0.18
N CYS A 34 -11.43 -0.71 0.07
CA CYS A 34 -10.56 0.33 0.59
C CYS A 34 -11.42 1.42 1.23
N GLY A 35 -11.17 1.73 2.49
CA GLY A 35 -11.79 2.85 3.19
C GLY A 35 -11.31 4.18 2.65
N ILE A 36 -12.15 5.20 2.74
CA ILE A 36 -11.80 6.59 2.44
C ILE A 36 -11.62 7.31 3.78
N CYS A 37 -10.39 7.55 4.16
CA CYS A 37 -10.05 8.29 5.36
C CYS A 37 -10.15 9.82 5.11
N SER A 38 -10.45 10.59 6.14
CA SER A 38 -10.40 12.07 6.07
C SER A 38 -9.03 12.60 5.60
N SER A 39 -7.96 11.86 5.87
CA SER A 39 -6.62 12.20 5.37
C SER A 39 -6.47 12.00 3.86
N ASP A 40 -7.22 11.08 3.25
CA ASP A 40 -7.24 10.93 1.78
C ASP A 40 -7.97 12.12 1.14
N GLU A 41 -9.10 12.56 1.74
CA GLU A 41 -9.78 13.78 1.32
C GLU A 41 -8.84 15.00 1.39
N ALA A 42 -8.14 15.16 2.50
CA ALA A 42 -7.20 16.26 2.67
C ALA A 42 -6.06 16.21 1.62
N ARG A 43 -5.51 15.02 1.33
CA ARG A 43 -4.47 14.84 0.30
C ARG A 43 -4.97 15.16 -1.09
N VAL A 44 -6.17 14.72 -1.43
CA VAL A 44 -6.74 14.96 -2.77
C VAL A 44 -7.10 16.43 -2.96
N LEU A 45 -7.71 17.08 -1.97
CA LEU A 45 -8.33 18.39 -2.13
C LEU A 45 -7.45 19.58 -1.68
N LYS A 46 -6.47 19.37 -0.77
CA LYS A 46 -5.80 20.49 -0.09
C LYS A 46 -4.28 20.38 0.01
N THR A 47 -3.74 19.22 0.40
CA THR A 47 -2.34 19.13 0.82
C THR A 47 -1.44 18.39 -0.17
N GLY A 48 -2.02 17.55 -1.02
CA GLY A 48 -1.26 16.63 -1.87
C GLY A 48 -0.64 15.45 -1.11
N THR A 49 0.19 14.71 -1.81
CA THR A 49 1.02 13.61 -1.33
C THR A 49 2.49 13.98 -1.41
N TYR A 50 3.39 13.11 -0.94
CA TYR A 50 4.84 13.36 -0.94
C TYR A 50 5.47 13.42 -2.34
N HIS A 51 4.82 12.83 -3.32
CA HIS A 51 5.18 12.89 -4.74
C HIS A 51 3.94 12.69 -5.61
N PHE A 52 4.03 13.09 -6.86
CA PHE A 52 3.00 12.87 -7.88
C PHE A 52 3.59 12.17 -9.11
N PRO A 53 2.84 11.27 -9.79
CA PRO A 53 1.55 10.76 -9.35
C PRO A 53 1.68 9.78 -8.18
N THR A 54 0.62 9.67 -7.37
CA THR A 54 0.51 8.69 -6.27
C THR A 54 -0.89 8.11 -6.27
N VAL A 55 -1.03 6.81 -6.01
CA VAL A 55 -2.33 6.17 -5.75
C VAL A 55 -2.65 6.31 -4.26
N PRO A 56 -3.71 7.05 -3.85
CA PRO A 56 -4.10 7.16 -2.45
C PRO A 56 -4.73 5.88 -1.89
N GLY A 57 -5.24 5.95 -0.65
CA GLY A 57 -5.90 4.85 0.05
C GLY A 57 -4.93 4.01 0.88
N HIS A 58 -5.17 3.93 2.19
CA HIS A 58 -4.31 3.23 3.14
C HIS A 58 -5.07 2.29 4.08
N GLU A 59 -6.40 2.23 3.97
CA GLU A 59 -7.28 1.38 4.76
C GLU A 59 -7.87 0.29 3.86
N PHE A 60 -7.08 -0.70 3.46
CA PHE A 60 -7.52 -1.67 2.45
C PHE A 60 -7.35 -3.12 2.86
N ALA A 61 -8.20 -3.95 2.27
CA ALA A 61 -8.20 -5.39 2.44
C ALA A 61 -8.51 -6.09 1.11
N GLY A 62 -8.09 -7.34 1.00
CA GLY A 62 -8.31 -8.09 -0.23
C GLY A 62 -8.01 -9.57 -0.09
N GLN A 63 -7.83 -10.21 -1.23
CA GLN A 63 -7.46 -11.61 -1.35
C GLN A 63 -6.05 -11.74 -1.96
N ILE A 64 -5.23 -12.57 -1.35
CA ILE A 64 -3.89 -12.89 -1.85
C ILE A 64 -4.05 -13.80 -3.08
N VAL A 65 -3.59 -13.32 -4.25
CA VAL A 65 -3.76 -14.02 -5.53
C VAL A 65 -2.44 -14.50 -6.14
N LYS A 66 -1.30 -13.99 -5.66
CA LYS A 66 0.03 -14.43 -6.09
C LYS A 66 1.02 -14.26 -4.95
N LEU A 67 2.00 -15.14 -4.89
CA LEU A 67 3.03 -15.17 -3.85
C LEU A 67 4.40 -14.88 -4.45
N GLY A 68 5.21 -14.12 -3.72
CA GLY A 68 6.64 -14.03 -3.97
C GLY A 68 7.37 -15.32 -3.56
N LYS A 69 8.62 -15.44 -3.98
CA LYS A 69 9.41 -16.69 -3.90
C LYS A 69 9.56 -17.26 -2.48
N ASN A 70 9.71 -16.39 -1.47
CA ASN A 70 9.95 -16.81 -0.08
C ASN A 70 8.67 -16.81 0.77
N VAL A 71 7.50 -16.65 0.15
CA VAL A 71 6.23 -16.59 0.87
C VAL A 71 5.65 -17.99 1.03
N LYS A 72 5.13 -18.27 2.23
CA LYS A 72 4.52 -19.56 2.55
C LYS A 72 3.30 -19.85 1.69
N PRO A 73 3.21 -21.04 1.06
CA PRO A 73 2.12 -21.41 0.14
C PRO A 73 0.71 -21.32 0.74
N GLU A 74 0.58 -21.52 2.05
CA GLU A 74 -0.70 -21.46 2.74
C GLU A 74 -1.37 -20.08 2.75
N LEU A 75 -0.63 -19.02 2.40
CA LEU A 75 -1.17 -17.67 2.27
C LEU A 75 -1.95 -17.47 0.97
N LEU A 76 -1.73 -18.31 -0.04
CA LEU A 76 -2.46 -18.19 -1.30
C LEU A 76 -3.97 -18.33 -1.08
N ASN A 77 -4.74 -17.46 -1.71
CA ASN A 77 -6.20 -17.35 -1.59
C ASN A 77 -6.74 -16.92 -0.22
N LYS A 78 -5.89 -16.65 0.77
CA LYS A 78 -6.34 -16.07 2.04
C LYS A 78 -6.79 -14.62 1.85
N LYS A 79 -7.69 -14.18 2.71
CA LYS A 79 -8.07 -12.78 2.86
C LYS A 79 -7.14 -12.13 3.88
N ALA A 80 -6.79 -10.88 3.65
CA ALA A 80 -5.96 -10.11 4.58
C ALA A 80 -6.36 -8.65 4.54
N ALA A 81 -6.31 -7.98 5.69
CA ALA A 81 -6.20 -6.54 5.79
C ALA A 81 -4.72 -6.15 5.74
N VAL A 82 -4.43 -4.87 5.54
CA VAL A 82 -3.06 -4.40 5.43
C VAL A 82 -2.78 -3.31 6.44
N PHE A 83 -1.74 -3.52 7.25
CA PHE A 83 -1.17 -2.48 8.09
C PHE A 83 -0.34 -1.54 7.20
N PRO A 84 -0.69 -0.23 7.10
CA PRO A 84 -0.17 0.62 6.04
C PRO A 84 1.25 1.14 6.23
N LEU A 85 1.82 1.05 7.44
CA LEU A 85 3.18 1.50 7.75
C LEU A 85 4.21 0.53 7.16
N LEU A 86 5.20 1.06 6.47
CA LEU A 86 6.35 0.33 5.91
C LEU A 86 7.62 0.81 6.63
N PRO A 87 8.07 0.13 7.71
CA PRO A 87 9.28 0.52 8.44
C PRO A 87 10.54 0.28 7.60
N CYS A 88 11.60 1.03 7.85
CA CYS A 88 12.86 0.84 7.12
C CYS A 88 13.65 -0.41 7.58
N ASN A 89 13.35 -0.98 8.76
CA ASN A 89 13.99 -2.11 9.40
C ASN A 89 15.49 -1.94 9.74
N GLU A 90 16.05 -0.72 9.60
CA GLU A 90 17.49 -0.46 9.76
C GLU A 90 17.78 0.53 10.91
N CYS A 91 16.88 1.50 11.17
CA CYS A 91 17.11 2.51 12.20
C CYS A 91 16.98 1.94 13.62
N THR A 92 17.45 2.68 14.62
CA THR A 92 17.43 2.27 16.03
C THR A 92 16.02 1.93 16.51
N ALA A 93 15.01 2.74 16.16
CA ALA A 93 13.62 2.46 16.51
C ALA A 93 13.13 1.13 15.94
N CYS A 94 13.43 0.83 14.67
CA CYS A 94 13.05 -0.45 14.06
C CYS A 94 13.77 -1.64 14.73
N LYS A 95 15.03 -1.48 15.10
CA LYS A 95 15.78 -2.54 15.83
C LYS A 95 15.22 -2.81 17.22
N ASN A 96 14.56 -1.83 17.82
CA ASN A 96 13.86 -1.96 19.10
C ASN A 96 12.37 -2.29 18.92
N GLU A 97 11.93 -2.63 17.68
CA GLU A 97 10.53 -2.92 17.35
C GLU A 97 9.55 -1.74 17.55
N GLU A 98 10.07 -0.54 17.71
CA GLU A 98 9.32 0.71 17.82
C GLU A 98 8.99 1.27 16.41
N TYR A 99 8.30 0.51 15.59
CA TYR A 99 8.10 0.79 14.16
C TYR A 99 7.41 2.13 13.88
N ALA A 100 6.51 2.55 14.77
CA ALA A 100 5.84 3.86 14.66
C ALA A 100 6.81 5.04 14.77
N MET A 101 7.98 4.84 15.39
CA MET A 101 9.06 5.84 15.55
C MET A 101 10.13 5.75 14.47
N CYS A 102 9.89 4.96 13.41
CA CYS A 102 10.84 4.79 12.32
C CYS A 102 11.18 6.15 11.68
N SER A 103 12.46 6.50 11.62
CA SER A 103 12.93 7.77 11.07
C SER A 103 12.83 7.85 9.53
N ASN A 104 12.72 6.70 8.86
CA ASN A 104 12.66 6.60 7.40
C ASN A 104 11.53 5.66 6.96
N TYR A 105 10.35 5.81 7.56
CA TYR A 105 9.21 5.00 7.18
C TYR A 105 8.65 5.39 5.81
N LYS A 106 8.05 4.41 5.16
CA LYS A 106 7.14 4.62 4.04
C LYS A 106 5.71 4.31 4.48
N TYR A 107 4.73 4.70 3.68
CA TYR A 107 3.33 4.55 4.04
C TYR A 107 2.49 4.40 2.77
N PHE A 108 1.65 3.37 2.72
CA PHE A 108 0.74 3.19 1.60
C PHE A 108 -0.22 4.38 1.46
N GLY A 109 -0.53 4.76 0.23
CA GLY A 109 -1.46 5.85 -0.08
C GLY A 109 -0.91 7.27 0.10
N SER A 110 0.38 7.43 0.42
CA SER A 110 1.00 8.77 0.55
C SER A 110 2.47 8.83 0.13
N ARG A 111 3.33 7.99 0.67
CA ARG A 111 4.75 7.86 0.30
C ARG A 111 4.98 6.73 -0.70
N ASN A 112 4.05 5.79 -0.75
CA ASN A 112 3.96 4.70 -1.73
C ASN A 112 2.53 4.65 -2.25
N ASP A 113 2.34 4.02 -3.40
CA ASP A 113 1.01 3.74 -3.94
C ASP A 113 0.18 2.93 -2.95
N GLY A 114 -1.12 3.19 -2.91
CA GLY A 114 -2.06 2.64 -1.95
C GLY A 114 -3.22 1.86 -2.58
N GLY A 115 -4.28 1.72 -1.79
CA GLY A 115 -5.39 0.81 -2.02
C GLY A 115 -6.44 1.27 -3.01
N PHE A 116 -6.40 2.49 -3.55
CA PHE A 116 -7.31 2.90 -4.62
C PHE A 116 -6.88 2.32 -5.97
N SER A 117 -6.65 1.02 -5.99
CA SER A 117 -6.23 0.20 -7.13
C SER A 117 -6.89 -1.17 -7.07
N GLU A 118 -6.95 -1.89 -8.18
CA GLU A 118 -7.47 -3.27 -8.19
C GLU A 118 -6.50 -4.28 -7.58
N TYR A 119 -5.19 -4.03 -7.70
CA TYR A 119 -4.13 -4.89 -7.17
C TYR A 119 -3.00 -4.06 -6.59
N LEU A 120 -2.35 -4.59 -5.56
CA LEU A 120 -1.16 -4.00 -4.95
C LEU A 120 -0.22 -5.09 -4.44
N THR A 121 1.08 -4.89 -4.59
CA THR A 121 2.07 -5.75 -3.91
C THR A 121 2.25 -5.28 -2.47
N VAL A 122 2.24 -6.22 -1.54
CA VAL A 122 2.30 -5.96 -0.11
C VAL A 122 3.31 -6.89 0.53
N PRO A 123 4.28 -6.39 1.33
CA PRO A 123 5.16 -7.24 2.11
C PRO A 123 4.37 -8.12 3.08
N VAL A 124 4.79 -9.36 3.27
CA VAL A 124 4.10 -10.31 4.18
C VAL A 124 4.00 -9.75 5.60
N TRP A 125 5.00 -8.98 6.03
CA TRP A 125 5.01 -8.32 7.35
C TRP A 125 3.80 -7.40 7.58
N ASN A 126 3.25 -6.83 6.52
CA ASN A 126 2.13 -5.88 6.59
C ASN A 126 0.74 -6.57 6.60
N LEU A 127 0.67 -7.90 6.44
CA LEU A 127 -0.60 -8.62 6.42
C LEU A 127 -1.15 -8.85 7.84
N VAL A 128 -2.45 -8.60 8.00
CA VAL A 128 -3.21 -8.79 9.24
C VAL A 128 -4.40 -9.71 9.00
#